data_ac655d7e8825945154994d3810d4a05c
#
_entry.id   ac655d7e8825945154994d3810d4a05c
#
_cell.length_a   1.000
_cell.length_b   1.000
_cell.length_c   1.000
_cell.angle_alpha   90.00
_cell.angle_beta   90.00
_cell.angle_gamma   90.00
#
_symmetry.space_group_name_H-M   'P 1'
#
loop_
_entity.id
_entity.type
_entity.pdbx_description
1 polymer ?
#
loop_
_entity_poly.entity_id
_entity_poly.type
_entity_poly.pdbx_seq_one_letter_code
_entity_poly.pdbx_strand_id
1 'polypeptide(L)'
;MRIIAKKALKDYWTKEPAARAALEAWHAEAKNAEWSTPADVKASYGTASILKDGRVVFNICGNKYRLVVWINYAFFTIYVRFVGTHNEYGEIDAQTIRSRVES
;
A
#
# COMPACT_ATOMS: atom_id res chain seq x y z
N MET A 1 -11.15 5.07 -4.47
CA MET A 1 -10.22 4.83 -5.59
C MET A 1 -10.27 3.36 -5.99
N ARG A 2 -9.89 3.05 -7.21
CA ARG A 2 -9.80 1.67 -7.67
C ARG A 2 -8.51 1.04 -7.18
N ILE A 3 -8.59 -0.17 -6.64
CA ILE A 3 -7.40 -0.85 -6.09
C ILE A 3 -7.05 -2.04 -7.00
N ILE A 4 -5.81 -2.06 -7.48
CA ILE A 4 -5.25 -3.15 -8.26
C ILE A 4 -3.95 -3.58 -7.57
N ALA A 5 -3.79 -4.77 -7.09
CA ALA A 5 -4.78 -5.83 -7.08
C ALA A 5 -5.02 -6.22 -5.63
N LYS A 6 -6.29 -6.36 -5.26
CA LYS A 6 -6.63 -6.81 -3.91
C LYS A 6 -6.06 -8.20 -3.62
N LYS A 7 -5.90 -9.00 -4.66
CA LYS A 7 -5.37 -10.35 -4.53
C LYS A 7 -4.01 -10.36 -3.81
N ALA A 8 -3.16 -9.37 -4.08
CA ALA A 8 -1.85 -9.29 -3.42
C ALA A 8 -2.00 -9.17 -1.90
N LEU A 9 -2.98 -8.39 -1.45
CA LEU A 9 -3.24 -8.23 -0.02
C LEU A 9 -3.78 -9.54 0.57
N LYS A 10 -4.71 -10.18 -0.12
CA LYS A 10 -5.30 -11.43 0.37
C LYS A 10 -4.27 -12.55 0.42
N ASP A 11 -3.42 -12.64 -0.58
CA ASP A 11 -2.36 -13.64 -0.59
C ASP A 11 -1.43 -13.43 0.62
N TYR A 12 -1.12 -12.17 0.92
CA TYR A 12 -0.24 -11.89 2.05
C TYR A 12 -0.90 -12.25 3.37
N TRP A 13 -2.16 -11.83 3.60
CA TRP A 13 -2.77 -12.09 4.89
C TRP A 13 -3.15 -13.56 5.09
N THR A 14 -3.18 -14.34 4.02
CA THR A 14 -3.32 -15.78 4.14
C THR A 14 -2.09 -16.40 4.79
N LYS A 15 -0.91 -15.89 4.44
CA LYS A 15 0.36 -16.32 5.02
C LYS A 15 0.63 -15.67 6.36
N GLU A 16 0.13 -14.46 6.55
CA GLU A 16 0.37 -13.67 7.76
C GLU A 16 -0.96 -13.15 8.30
N PRO A 17 -1.73 -14.03 9.00
CA PRO A 17 -3.08 -13.64 9.45
C PRO A 17 -3.12 -12.42 10.36
N ALA A 18 -2.02 -12.15 11.08
CA ALA A 18 -1.98 -10.97 11.95
C ALA A 18 -2.11 -9.66 11.19
N ALA A 19 -1.81 -9.66 9.89
CA ALA A 19 -1.92 -8.46 9.06
C ALA A 19 -3.32 -8.23 8.51
N ARG A 20 -4.21 -9.23 8.59
CA ARG A 20 -5.48 -9.20 7.86
C ARG A 20 -6.36 -8.01 8.22
N ALA A 21 -6.63 -7.82 9.51
CA ALA A 21 -7.56 -6.78 9.92
C ALA A 21 -7.10 -5.40 9.46
N ALA A 22 -5.79 -5.12 9.62
CA ALA A 22 -5.25 -3.82 9.24
C ALA A 22 -5.24 -3.62 7.72
N LEU A 23 -4.95 -4.68 6.96
CA LEU A 23 -4.95 -4.59 5.49
C LEU A 23 -6.37 -4.45 4.96
N GLU A 24 -7.34 -5.14 5.57
CA GLU A 24 -8.74 -4.98 5.18
C GLU A 24 -9.22 -3.57 5.47
N ALA A 25 -8.85 -3.01 6.61
CA ALA A 25 -9.21 -1.64 6.96
C ALA A 25 -8.61 -0.65 5.96
N TRP A 26 -7.33 -0.82 5.64
CA TRP A 26 -6.68 0.05 4.64
C TRP A 26 -7.40 -0.05 3.29
N HIS A 27 -7.72 -1.27 2.86
CA HIS A 27 -8.39 -1.46 1.57
C HIS A 27 -9.74 -0.75 1.54
N ALA A 28 -10.53 -0.88 2.60
CA ALA A 28 -11.84 -0.23 2.67
C ALA A 28 -11.71 1.28 2.62
N GLU A 29 -10.77 1.84 3.36
CA GLU A 29 -10.55 3.28 3.38
C GLU A 29 -10.05 3.80 2.04
N ALA A 30 -9.09 3.11 1.45
CA ALA A 30 -8.53 3.52 0.17
C ALA A 30 -9.56 3.42 -0.95
N LYS A 31 -10.39 2.39 -0.92
CA LYS A 31 -11.43 2.22 -1.92
C LYS A 31 -12.41 3.39 -1.91
N ASN A 32 -12.73 3.91 -0.74
CA ASN A 32 -13.67 5.02 -0.60
C ASN A 32 -13.00 6.39 -0.65
N ALA A 33 -11.69 6.45 -0.71
CA ALA A 33 -10.95 7.70 -0.74
C ALA A 33 -11.03 8.35 -2.11
N GLU A 34 -10.79 9.67 -2.14
CA GLU A 34 -10.73 10.44 -3.37
C GLU A 34 -9.44 11.25 -3.37
N TRP A 35 -8.33 10.54 -3.23
CA TRP A 35 -7.02 11.19 -3.18
C TRP A 35 -6.64 11.71 -4.56
N SER A 36 -6.52 13.02 -4.67
CA SER A 36 -6.12 13.69 -5.92
C SER A 36 -4.65 14.08 -5.89
N THR A 37 -4.05 14.18 -4.71
CA THR A 37 -2.68 14.62 -4.54
C THR A 37 -2.02 13.83 -3.42
N PRO A 38 -0.66 13.82 -3.38
CA PRO A 38 0.03 13.22 -2.23
C PRO A 38 -0.36 13.83 -0.89
N ALA A 39 -0.68 15.13 -0.88
CA ALA A 39 -1.10 15.79 0.37
C ALA A 39 -2.39 15.18 0.91
N ASP A 40 -3.31 14.78 0.02
CA ASP A 40 -4.55 14.13 0.43
C ASP A 40 -4.27 12.81 1.13
N VAL A 41 -3.31 12.04 0.60
CA VAL A 41 -2.90 10.76 1.22
C VAL A 41 -2.35 11.02 2.60
N LYS A 42 -1.46 12.01 2.72
CA LYS A 42 -0.79 12.33 3.97
C LYS A 42 -1.79 12.81 5.03
N ALA A 43 -2.83 13.50 4.61
CA ALA A 43 -3.87 13.96 5.52
C ALA A 43 -4.64 12.78 6.12
N SER A 44 -4.85 11.72 5.34
CA SER A 44 -5.53 10.51 5.82
C SER A 44 -4.60 9.60 6.62
N TYR A 45 -3.33 9.52 6.21
CA TYR A 45 -2.35 8.62 6.81
C TYR A 45 -1.08 9.40 7.12
N GLY A 46 -1.04 9.99 8.32
CA GLY A 46 0.05 10.87 8.72
C GLY A 46 1.42 10.21 8.73
N THR A 47 1.47 8.88 8.91
CA THR A 47 2.74 8.15 8.95
C THR A 47 3.16 7.63 7.57
N ALA A 48 2.35 7.86 6.53
CA ALA A 48 2.72 7.41 5.20
C ALA A 48 3.94 8.18 4.68
N SER A 49 4.79 7.47 3.95
CA SER A 49 5.95 8.07 3.29
C SER A 49 5.61 8.33 1.83
N ILE A 50 5.73 9.57 1.42
CA ILE A 50 5.47 9.98 0.04
C ILE A 50 6.79 9.95 -0.72
N LEU A 51 6.88 9.06 -1.70
CA LEU A 51 8.06 8.94 -2.53
C LEU A 51 7.82 9.60 -3.89
N LYS A 52 8.81 9.47 -4.79
CA LYS A 52 8.69 10.06 -6.13
C LYS A 52 7.72 9.26 -7.00
N ASP A 53 7.20 9.93 -8.03
CA ASP A 53 6.46 9.30 -9.12
C ASP A 53 5.23 8.51 -8.66
N GLY A 54 4.55 9.04 -7.65
CA GLY A 54 3.30 8.44 -7.20
C GLY A 54 3.45 7.26 -6.24
N ARG A 55 4.68 6.94 -5.84
CA ARG A 55 4.91 5.87 -4.87
C ARG A 55 4.60 6.35 -3.46
N VAL A 56 3.95 5.48 -2.69
CA VAL A 56 3.61 5.75 -1.30
C VAL A 56 3.84 4.48 -0.49
N VAL A 57 4.38 4.64 0.72
CA VAL A 57 4.58 3.54 1.65
C VAL A 57 3.70 3.78 2.86
N PHE A 58 2.82 2.82 3.14
CA PHE A 58 1.95 2.87 4.31
C PHE A 58 2.49 1.96 5.39
N ASN A 59 2.45 2.43 6.64
CA ASN A 59 2.71 1.59 7.80
C ASN A 59 1.41 0.88 8.16
N ILE A 60 1.47 -0.42 8.26
CA ILE A 60 0.29 -1.25 8.55
C ILE A 60 0.50 -1.92 9.89
N CYS A 61 -0.54 -1.91 10.73
CA CYS A 61 -0.48 -2.50 12.06
C CYS A 61 0.68 -1.87 12.86
N GLY A 62 0.63 -0.54 13.01
CA GLY A 62 1.72 0.23 13.61
C GLY A 62 2.94 0.17 12.70
N ASN A 63 4.04 -0.36 13.20
CA ASN A 63 5.28 -0.47 12.42
C ASN A 63 5.56 -1.89 11.95
N LYS A 64 4.60 -2.80 12.10
CA LYS A 64 4.86 -4.21 11.89
C LYS A 64 5.00 -4.57 10.42
N TYR A 65 4.15 -3.96 9.58
CA TYR A 65 4.13 -4.26 8.15
C TYR A 65 4.26 -2.98 7.33
N ARG A 66 4.69 -3.16 6.08
CA ARG A 66 4.80 -2.05 5.11
C ARG A 66 4.02 -2.42 3.86
N LEU A 67 3.28 -1.47 3.34
CA LEU A 67 2.54 -1.62 2.10
C LEU A 67 3.03 -0.55 1.14
N VAL A 68 3.59 -0.97 0.01
CA VAL A 68 4.08 -0.06 -1.03
C VAL A 68 3.09 -0.07 -2.17
N VAL A 69 2.67 1.13 -2.60
CA VAL A 69 1.74 1.27 -3.72
C VAL A 69 2.27 2.30 -4.70
N TRP A 70 1.75 2.25 -5.93
CA TRP A 70 1.89 3.32 -6.89
C TRP A 70 0.50 3.88 -7.14
N ILE A 71 0.35 5.20 -7.03
CA ILE A 71 -0.94 5.86 -7.22
C ILE A 71 -0.92 6.65 -8.51
N ASN A 72 -1.86 6.34 -9.38
CA ASN A 72 -2.13 7.16 -10.55
C ASN A 72 -3.27 8.10 -10.17
N TYR A 73 -2.91 9.29 -9.74
CA TYR A 73 -3.89 10.26 -9.24
C TYR A 73 -4.87 10.71 -10.31
N ALA A 74 -4.41 10.79 -11.55
CA ALA A 74 -5.26 11.23 -12.65
C ALA A 74 -6.43 10.28 -12.89
N PHE A 75 -6.21 8.99 -12.65
CA PHE A 75 -7.23 7.96 -12.88
C PHE A 75 -7.77 7.35 -11.59
N PHE A 76 -7.43 7.93 -10.44
CA PHE A 76 -7.88 7.48 -9.14
C PHE A 76 -7.68 5.97 -8.95
N THR A 77 -6.49 5.49 -9.32
CA THR A 77 -6.15 4.07 -9.27
C THR A 77 -4.92 3.85 -8.41
N ILE A 78 -4.98 2.83 -7.56
CA ILE A 78 -3.86 2.45 -6.69
C ILE A 78 -3.40 1.05 -7.10
N TYR A 79 -2.10 0.92 -7.38
CA TYR A 79 -1.49 -0.37 -7.71
C TYR A 79 -0.68 -0.86 -6.53
N VAL A 80 -1.02 -2.03 -6.01
CA VAL A 80 -0.24 -2.64 -4.93
C VAL A 80 1.05 -3.18 -5.50
N ARG A 81 2.18 -2.75 -4.95
CA ARG A 81 3.50 -3.14 -5.45
C ARG A 81 4.23 -4.09 -4.51
N PHE A 82 3.99 -3.99 -3.22
CA PHE A 82 4.67 -4.82 -2.24
C PHE A 82 3.92 -4.77 -0.92
N VAL A 83 3.84 -5.90 -0.23
CA VAL A 83 3.42 -5.95 1.15
C VAL A 83 4.29 -6.95 1.87
N GLY A 84 4.76 -6.60 3.06
CA GLY A 84 5.63 -7.48 3.82
C GLY A 84 5.93 -6.91 5.19
N THR A 85 6.77 -7.61 5.94
CA THR A 85 7.19 -7.17 7.26
C THR A 85 8.17 -6.00 7.11
N HIS A 86 8.44 -5.32 8.24
CA HIS A 86 9.44 -4.26 8.27
C HIS A 86 10.80 -4.78 7.77
N ASN A 87 11.20 -5.98 8.17
CA ASN A 87 12.48 -6.55 7.73
C ASN A 87 12.48 -6.82 6.22
N GLU A 88 11.39 -7.37 5.70
CA GLU A 88 11.29 -7.62 4.27
C GLU A 88 11.33 -6.33 3.47
N TYR A 89 10.68 -5.29 3.99
CA TYR A 89 10.71 -3.98 3.36
C TYR A 89 12.13 -3.43 3.27
N GLY A 90 12.97 -3.71 4.27
CA GLY A 90 14.35 -3.27 4.27
C GLY A 90 15.21 -3.90 3.18
N GLU A 91 14.71 -4.97 2.54
CA GLU A 91 15.45 -5.66 1.49
C GLU A 91 15.04 -5.27 0.09
N ILE A 92 14.08 -4.34 -0.06
CA ILE A 92 13.62 -3.91 -1.37
C ILE A 92 13.81 -2.40 -1.52
N ASP A 93 13.74 -1.96 -2.77
CA ASP A 93 13.76 -0.53 -3.07
C ASP A 93 12.31 -0.12 -3.36
N ALA A 94 11.69 0.60 -2.41
CA ALA A 94 10.30 0.99 -2.51
C ALA A 94 10.03 1.88 -3.72
N GLN A 95 11.04 2.63 -4.17
CA GLN A 95 10.88 3.54 -5.30
C GLN A 95 10.72 2.80 -6.62
N THR A 96 11.29 1.59 -6.74
CA THR A 96 11.33 0.88 -8.00
C THR A 96 10.68 -0.48 -8.00
N ILE A 97 10.31 -1.00 -6.82
CA ILE A 97 9.77 -2.36 -6.74
C ILE A 97 8.51 -2.51 -7.57
N ARG A 98 8.42 -3.61 -8.30
CA ARG A 98 7.20 -4.02 -8.97
C ARG A 98 6.59 -5.15 -8.17
N SER A 99 5.28 -5.35 -8.34
CA SER A 99 4.58 -6.36 -7.58
C SER A 99 5.22 -7.72 -7.73
N ARG A 100 5.47 -8.39 -6.60
CA ARG A 100 5.98 -9.77 -6.60
C ARG A 100 4.90 -10.77 -6.94
N VAL A 101 3.64 -10.35 -6.81
CA VAL A 101 2.51 -11.22 -7.14
C VAL A 101 2.05 -10.97 -8.56
N GLU A 102 2.70 -10.07 -9.22
CA GLU A 102 2.48 -9.81 -10.61
C GLU A 102 2.76 -11.05 -11.42
N SER A 103 1.94 -11.43 -12.26
CA SER A 103 2.17 -12.63 -13.05
C SER A 103 2.14 -12.32 -14.52
#